data_d8357f27ce4e127ee96c1fe0484d0495
#
_entry.id   d8357f27ce4e127ee96c1fe0484d0495
#
_cell.length_a   1.000
_cell.length_b   1.000
_cell.length_c   1.000
_cell.angle_alpha   90.00
_cell.angle_beta   90.00
_cell.angle_gamma   90.00
#
_symmetry.space_group_name_H-M   'P 1'
#
loop_
_entity.id
_entity.type
_entity.pdbx_description
1 polymer ?
#
loop_
_entity_poly.entity_id
_entity_poly.type
_entity_poly.pdbx_seq_one_letter_code
_entity_poly.pdbx_strand_id
1 'polypeptide(L)'
;MSKSKIMIDNSRVRVTEWAFDPGGETGQHIHEYDYVVVPMKDGILKIVNEDGSITFSELKKGISYFREKGVNHNVINNNKFPYSFIEIELK
;
A
#
# COMPACT_ATOMS: atom_id res chain seq x y z
N MET A 1 13.09 1.15 5.59
CA MET A 1 13.21 0.35 4.38
C MET A 1 11.91 -0.37 4.08
N SER A 2 11.59 -0.59 2.83
CA SER A 2 10.43 -1.37 2.43
C SER A 2 10.87 -2.52 1.52
N LYS A 3 10.05 -3.57 1.48
CA LYS A 3 10.24 -4.71 0.59
C LYS A 3 8.93 -5.05 -0.06
N SER A 4 8.96 -5.42 -1.32
CA SER A 4 7.80 -5.95 -2.02
C SER A 4 8.09 -7.36 -2.50
N LYS A 5 7.08 -8.22 -2.42
CA LYS A 5 7.16 -9.60 -2.88
C LYS A 5 5.93 -9.90 -3.73
N ILE A 6 6.16 -10.18 -5.01
CA ILE A 6 5.07 -10.60 -5.90
C ILE A 6 4.75 -12.06 -5.60
N MET A 7 3.52 -12.32 -5.20
CA MET A 7 3.05 -13.65 -4.82
C MET A 7 2.28 -14.31 -5.95
N ILE A 8 1.50 -13.54 -6.71
CA ILE A 8 0.73 -14.00 -7.86
C ILE A 8 0.84 -12.92 -8.94
N ASP A 9 1.13 -13.33 -10.16
CA ASP A 9 1.11 -12.40 -11.30
C ASP A 9 0.65 -13.17 -12.54
N ASN A 10 -0.58 -12.86 -12.97
CA ASN A 10 -1.17 -13.50 -14.15
C ASN A 10 -1.94 -12.46 -14.98
N SER A 11 -2.72 -12.88 -15.94
CA SER A 11 -3.47 -11.98 -16.83
C SER A 11 -4.61 -11.24 -16.15
N ARG A 12 -4.99 -11.63 -14.95
CA ARG A 12 -6.14 -11.06 -14.23
C ARG A 12 -5.78 -10.24 -13.00
N VAL A 13 -4.75 -10.68 -12.27
CA VAL A 13 -4.36 -10.04 -11.01
C VAL A 13 -2.85 -10.05 -10.84
N ARG A 14 -2.38 -9.09 -10.06
CA ARG A 14 -1.06 -9.14 -9.44
C ARG A 14 -1.23 -8.95 -7.95
N VAL A 15 -0.77 -9.92 -7.17
CA VAL A 15 -0.84 -9.88 -5.70
C VAL A 15 0.57 -9.67 -5.16
N THR A 16 0.75 -8.58 -4.43
CA THR A 16 2.04 -8.18 -3.87
C THR A 16 1.92 -7.99 -2.37
N GLU A 17 2.84 -8.58 -1.62
CA GLU A 17 2.99 -8.27 -0.20
C GLU A 17 4.00 -7.12 -0.05
N TRP A 18 3.59 -6.07 0.63
CA TRP A 18 4.46 -4.98 1.03
C TRP A 18 4.76 -5.08 2.51
N ALA A 19 6.04 -4.97 2.86
CA ALA A 19 6.51 -4.97 4.24
C ALA A 19 7.44 -3.79 4.48
N PHE A 20 7.24 -3.08 5.59
CA PHE A 20 7.94 -1.84 5.90
C PHE A 20 8.53 -1.89 7.30
N ASP A 21 9.78 -1.46 7.44
CA ASP A 21 10.32 -1.06 8.73
C ASP A 21 9.66 0.26 9.15
N PRO A 22 9.72 0.65 10.43
CA PRO A 22 9.24 1.97 10.85
C PRO A 22 9.85 3.07 10.00
N GLY A 23 9.01 3.93 9.42
CA GLY A 23 9.44 4.99 8.50
C GLY A 23 9.77 4.52 7.09
N GLY A 24 9.71 3.22 6.80
CA GLY A 24 9.92 2.70 5.45
C GLY A 24 8.81 3.16 4.50
N GLU A 25 9.14 3.30 3.21
CA GLU A 25 8.22 3.85 2.24
C GLU A 25 8.29 3.12 0.90
N THR A 26 7.20 3.19 0.12
CA THR A 26 7.16 2.61 -1.22
C THR A 26 7.97 3.42 -2.24
N GLY A 27 8.13 4.72 -1.99
CA GLY A 27 8.51 5.71 -3.00
C GLY A 27 7.29 6.20 -3.77
N GLN A 28 7.45 7.34 -4.44
CA GLN A 28 6.38 7.92 -5.25
C GLN A 28 6.10 7.01 -6.45
N HIS A 29 4.83 6.67 -6.66
CA HIS A 29 4.43 5.79 -7.75
C HIS A 29 3.00 6.07 -8.20
N ILE A 30 2.69 5.64 -9.41
CA ILE A 30 1.35 5.75 -10.00
C ILE A 30 0.79 4.34 -10.17
N HIS A 31 -0.44 4.12 -9.73
CA HIS A 31 -1.13 2.85 -9.92
C HIS A 31 -1.72 2.74 -11.33
N GLU A 32 -1.32 1.71 -12.06
CA GLU A 32 -1.80 1.44 -13.43
C GLU A 32 -3.14 0.73 -13.45
N TYR A 33 -3.52 0.11 -12.35
CA TYR A 33 -4.73 -0.71 -12.21
C TYR A 33 -5.53 -0.29 -10.99
N ASP A 34 -6.83 -0.61 -11.02
CA ASP A 34 -7.62 -0.62 -9.79
C ASP A 34 -7.03 -1.66 -8.85
N TYR A 35 -7.11 -1.45 -7.56
CA TYR A 35 -6.51 -2.38 -6.61
C TYR A 35 -7.26 -2.42 -5.28
N VAL A 36 -7.10 -3.57 -4.61
CA VAL A 36 -7.62 -3.82 -3.27
C VAL A 36 -6.42 -3.94 -2.32
N VAL A 37 -6.52 -3.33 -1.16
CA VAL A 37 -5.52 -3.44 -0.11
C VAL A 37 -6.11 -4.22 1.06
N VAL A 38 -5.37 -5.22 1.53
CA VAL A 38 -5.73 -6.02 2.71
C VAL A 38 -4.68 -5.77 3.78
N PRO A 39 -5.00 -4.94 4.81
CA PRO A 39 -4.08 -4.72 5.92
C PRO A 39 -3.84 -6.00 6.72
N MET A 40 -2.58 -6.24 7.08
CA MET A 40 -2.19 -7.40 7.88
C MET A 40 -2.10 -7.08 9.37
N LYS A 41 -2.15 -5.80 9.73
CA LYS A 41 -2.11 -5.30 11.10
C LYS A 41 -2.96 -4.05 11.22
N ASP A 42 -3.36 -3.71 12.43
CA ASP A 42 -3.84 -2.37 12.74
C ASP A 42 -2.68 -1.40 12.68
N GLY A 43 -2.89 -0.22 12.13
CA GLY A 43 -1.85 0.78 12.06
C GLY A 43 -2.25 1.98 11.23
N ILE A 44 -1.28 2.90 11.06
CA ILE A 44 -1.48 4.15 10.34
C ILE A 44 -0.45 4.24 9.22
N LEU A 45 -0.92 4.56 8.02
CA LEU A 45 -0.06 4.90 6.89
C LEU A 45 -0.10 6.41 6.66
N LYS A 46 1.06 6.99 6.37
CA LYS A 46 1.18 8.36 5.89
C LYS A 46 1.23 8.33 4.38
N ILE A 47 0.32 9.03 3.75
CA ILE A 47 0.21 9.10 2.29
C ILE A 47 0.65 10.48 1.85
N VAL A 48 1.68 10.56 1.02
CA VAL A 48 2.10 11.81 0.38
C VAL A 48 1.51 11.81 -1.03
N ASN A 49 0.54 12.69 -1.26
CA ASN A 49 -0.18 12.79 -2.52
C ASN A 49 0.64 13.50 -3.59
N GLU A 50 0.20 13.44 -4.84
CA GLU A 50 0.89 14.03 -5.99
C GLU A 50 1.17 15.52 -5.81
N ASP A 51 0.24 16.26 -5.22
CA ASP A 51 0.37 17.71 -4.97
C ASP A 51 1.20 18.05 -3.73
N GLY A 52 1.76 17.05 -3.06
CA GLY A 52 2.54 17.21 -1.83
C GLY A 52 1.69 17.23 -0.56
N SER A 53 0.37 17.18 -0.67
CA SER A 53 -0.49 17.10 0.50
C SER A 53 -0.33 15.75 1.20
N ILE A 54 -0.61 15.73 2.51
CA ILE A 54 -0.44 14.55 3.34
C ILE A 54 -1.79 14.10 3.87
N THR A 55 -2.06 12.80 3.75
CA THR A 55 -3.23 12.14 4.30
C THR A 55 -2.76 11.03 5.24
N PHE A 56 -3.40 10.88 6.40
CA PHE A 56 -3.17 9.74 7.29
C PHE A 56 -4.32 8.76 7.12
N SER A 57 -3.99 7.50 6.92
CA SER A 57 -4.96 6.43 6.73
C SER A 57 -4.85 5.44 7.87
N GLU A 58 -5.93 5.31 8.65
CA GLU A 58 -6.01 4.33 9.73
C GLU A 58 -6.50 3.01 9.16
N LEU A 59 -5.70 1.95 9.31
CA LEU A 59 -5.99 0.63 8.77
C LEU A 59 -6.27 -0.34 9.90
N LYS A 60 -7.21 -1.26 9.65
CA LYS A 60 -7.57 -2.34 10.56
C LYS A 60 -7.26 -3.69 9.91
N LYS A 61 -6.66 -4.59 10.66
CA LYS A 61 -6.32 -5.93 10.21
C LYS A 61 -7.50 -6.62 9.54
N GLY A 62 -7.30 -7.08 8.32
CA GLY A 62 -8.30 -7.83 7.56
C GLY A 62 -9.44 -7.00 6.98
N ILE A 63 -9.52 -5.70 7.26
CA ILE A 63 -10.55 -4.83 6.67
C ILE A 63 -9.99 -4.24 5.39
N SER A 64 -10.34 -4.85 4.27
CA SER A 64 -9.86 -4.44 2.95
C SER A 64 -10.55 -3.16 2.47
N TYR A 65 -9.89 -2.46 1.54
CA TYR A 65 -10.46 -1.31 0.87
C TYR A 65 -10.04 -1.29 -0.59
N PHE A 66 -10.81 -0.57 -1.40
CA PHE A 66 -10.64 -0.45 -2.85
C PHE A 66 -10.12 0.93 -3.21
N ARG A 67 -9.22 0.97 -4.21
CA ARG A 67 -8.75 2.23 -4.81
C ARG A 67 -8.75 2.10 -6.33
N GLU A 68 -9.05 3.21 -7.01
CA GLU A 68 -9.06 3.26 -8.47
C GLU A 68 -7.65 3.51 -9.02
N LYS A 69 -7.44 3.06 -10.26
CA LYS A 69 -6.21 3.36 -11.01
C LYS A 69 -6.01 4.87 -11.13
N GLY A 70 -4.76 5.28 -11.32
CA GLY A 70 -4.38 6.69 -11.46
C GLY A 70 -3.94 7.35 -10.16
N VAL A 71 -4.10 6.69 -9.04
CA VAL A 71 -3.58 7.19 -7.75
C VAL A 71 -2.06 7.35 -7.86
N ASN A 72 -1.58 8.55 -7.54
CA ASN A 72 -0.15 8.88 -7.52
C ASN A 72 0.22 9.29 -6.10
N HIS A 73 1.00 8.47 -5.42
CA HIS A 73 1.34 8.70 -4.02
C HIS A 73 2.62 8.01 -3.59
N ASN A 74 3.10 8.40 -2.41
CA ASN A 74 4.12 7.68 -1.65
C ASN A 74 3.46 7.19 -0.36
N VAL A 75 3.62 5.92 -0.05
CA VAL A 75 3.06 5.29 1.15
C VAL A 75 4.16 5.04 2.16
N ILE A 76 4.00 5.56 3.36
CA ILE A 76 5.00 5.51 4.43
C ILE A 76 4.40 4.83 5.65
N ASN A 77 5.16 3.90 6.24
CA ASN A 77 4.80 3.30 7.52
C ASN A 77 4.95 4.35 8.64
N ASN A 78 3.85 4.87 9.12
CA ASN A 78 3.82 5.87 10.19
C ASN A 78 3.60 5.23 11.57
N ASN A 79 4.13 4.04 11.78
CA ASN A 79 4.06 3.32 13.04
C ASN A 79 5.48 3.13 13.60
N LYS A 80 5.56 2.83 14.90
CA LYS A 80 6.83 2.52 15.58
C LYS A 80 7.19 1.04 15.52
N PHE A 81 6.48 0.27 14.69
CA PHE A 81 6.67 -1.17 14.52
C PHE A 81 6.63 -1.51 13.02
N PRO A 82 7.17 -2.66 12.61
CA PRO A 82 7.06 -3.12 11.23
C PRO A 82 5.60 -3.28 10.82
N TYR A 83 5.28 -2.89 9.59
CA TYR A 83 3.92 -2.95 9.05
C TYR A 83 3.91 -3.69 7.72
N SER A 84 2.80 -4.38 7.43
CA SER A 84 2.63 -5.06 6.14
C SER A 84 1.18 -5.04 5.68
N PHE A 85 0.99 -5.08 4.36
CA PHE A 85 -0.31 -5.25 3.74
C PHE A 85 -0.17 -6.03 2.44
N ILE A 86 -1.28 -6.59 1.98
CA ILE A 86 -1.36 -7.24 0.67
C ILE A 86 -2.05 -6.29 -0.29
N GLU A 87 -1.47 -6.10 -1.46
CA GLU A 87 -2.03 -5.30 -2.55
C GLU A 87 -2.45 -6.23 -3.68
N ILE A 88 -3.70 -6.16 -4.08
CA ILE A 88 -4.25 -6.96 -5.17
C ILE A 88 -4.60 -6.02 -6.31
N GLU A 89 -3.79 -6.01 -7.36
CA GLU A 89 -4.03 -5.22 -8.56
C GLU A 89 -4.93 -6.00 -9.51
N LEU A 90 -5.98 -5.34 -10.00
CA LEU A 90 -6.98 -5.93 -10.90
C LEU A 90 -6.66 -5.51 -12.33
N LYS A 91 -6.16 -6.43 -13.11
CA LYS A 91 -5.75 -6.16 -14.49
C LYS A 91 -6.90 -6.15 -15.48
#